data_85bcd95edd5de4f45e7bc2697c776158
#
_entry.id   85bcd95edd5de4f45e7bc2697c776158
#
_cell.length_a   1.000
_cell.length_b   1.000
_cell.length_c   1.000
_cell.angle_alpha   90.00
_cell.angle_beta   90.00
_cell.angle_gamma   90.00
#
_symmetry.space_group_name_H-M   'P 1'
#
loop_
_entity.id
_entity.type
_entity.pdbx_description
1 polymer ?
#
loop_
_entity_poly.entity_id
_entity_poly.type
_entity_poly.pdbx_seq_one_letter_code
_entity_poly.pdbx_strand_id
1 'polypeptide(L)'
;MLSVIFILIALYIFAQIGGAFGNSGYRGKARMQLAEAKILVALLAKVAKSDGHVSESEAAMISEILDDLVRQMGGGEREREALKLVYKLEKENLANVRELAEKYNQTYRPSPSRKTGLIYFFLNLAYVDRGFSAAERRTISQICDGLGLPEHIQS
;
A
#
# COMPACT_ATOMS: atom_id res chain seq x y z
N MET A 1 5.27 -10.66 20.23
CA MET A 1 6.62 -10.64 19.63
C MET A 1 6.62 -10.81 18.11
N LEU A 2 5.84 -11.73 17.56
CA LEU A 2 5.70 -11.88 16.09
C LEU A 2 5.23 -10.59 15.41
N SER A 3 4.32 -9.85 16.01
CA SER A 3 3.80 -8.59 15.47
C SER A 3 4.88 -7.53 15.24
N VAL A 4 5.84 -7.40 16.16
CA VAL A 4 6.90 -6.39 16.05
C VAL A 4 7.84 -6.73 14.90
N ILE A 5 8.16 -8.02 14.73
CA ILE A 5 9.02 -8.48 13.64
C ILE A 5 8.34 -8.24 12.30
N PHE A 6 7.04 -8.53 12.18
CA PHE A 6 6.29 -8.29 10.97
C PHE A 6 6.16 -6.79 10.65
N ILE A 7 5.98 -5.95 11.67
CA ILE A 7 5.97 -4.49 11.50
C ILE A 7 7.33 -4.02 10.99
N LEU A 8 8.43 -4.51 11.56
CA LEU A 8 9.78 -4.15 11.13
C LEU A 8 10.06 -4.62 9.69
N ILE A 9 9.62 -5.84 9.33
CA ILE A 9 9.77 -6.36 7.98
C ILE A 9 8.95 -5.53 7.00
N ALA A 10 7.72 -5.18 7.35
CA ALA A 10 6.86 -4.36 6.51
C ALA A 10 7.43 -2.95 6.34
N LEU A 11 7.93 -2.36 7.40
CA LEU A 11 8.63 -1.06 7.36
C LEU A 11 9.91 -1.16 6.52
N TYR A 12 10.66 -2.25 6.64
CA TYR A 12 11.84 -2.48 5.82
C TYR A 12 11.49 -2.61 4.34
N ILE A 13 10.49 -3.42 4.01
CA ILE A 13 10.01 -3.58 2.63
C ILE A 13 9.47 -2.25 2.11
N PHE A 14 8.73 -1.52 2.93
CA PHE A 14 8.21 -0.21 2.59
C PHE A 14 9.33 0.82 2.38
N ALA A 15 10.37 0.79 3.22
CA ALA A 15 11.56 1.61 3.04
C ALA A 15 12.30 1.24 1.75
N GLN A 16 12.34 -0.05 1.37
CA GLN A 16 12.91 -0.49 0.10
C GLN A 16 12.04 -0.02 -1.09
N ILE A 17 10.74 -0.08 -0.97
CA ILE A 17 9.81 0.48 -1.95
C ILE A 17 10.02 2.00 -2.02
N GLY A 18 10.07 2.67 -0.90
CA GLY A 18 10.38 4.10 -0.79
C GLY A 18 11.77 4.43 -1.33
N GLY A 19 12.77 3.58 -1.05
CA GLY A 19 14.10 3.66 -1.63
C GLY A 19 14.11 3.43 -3.14
N ALA A 20 13.29 2.50 -3.65
CA ALA A 20 13.08 2.32 -5.08
C ALA A 20 12.38 3.52 -5.70
N PHE A 21 11.52 4.20 -4.95
CA PHE A 21 10.96 5.50 -5.32
C PHE A 21 11.97 6.63 -5.26
N GLY A 22 13.00 6.47 -4.42
CA GLY A 22 13.99 7.49 -4.14
C GLY A 22 15.31 7.34 -4.89
N ASN A 23 15.63 6.19 -5.49
CA ASN A 23 17.00 5.87 -5.90
C ASN A 23 17.21 5.63 -7.39
N SER A 24 16.41 6.21 -8.26
CA SER A 24 16.83 6.38 -9.65
C SER A 24 17.74 7.60 -9.73
N GLY A 25 19.00 7.43 -10.07
CA GLY A 25 20.05 8.44 -10.03
C GLY A 25 19.84 9.71 -10.85
N TYR A 26 18.65 10.23 -10.88
CA TYR A 26 18.31 11.50 -11.52
C TYR A 26 18.31 12.63 -10.49
N ARG A 27 19.13 13.61 -10.71
CA ARG A 27 19.01 14.92 -10.08
C ARG A 27 17.61 15.45 -10.42
N GLY A 28 16.79 15.70 -9.41
CA GLY A 28 15.44 16.24 -9.60
C GLY A 28 14.31 15.23 -9.44
N LYS A 29 14.47 14.26 -8.54
CA LYS A 29 13.39 13.33 -8.19
C LYS A 29 12.16 14.09 -7.76
N ALA A 30 11.09 13.91 -8.52
CA ALA A 30 9.78 14.26 -8.07
C ALA A 30 9.50 13.46 -6.79
N ARG A 31 9.36 14.13 -5.66
CA ARG A 31 8.84 13.52 -4.44
C ARG A 31 7.48 12.91 -4.76
N MET A 32 7.14 11.83 -4.06
CA MET A 32 5.80 11.28 -4.15
C MET A 32 4.79 12.39 -3.93
N GLN A 33 3.85 12.51 -4.84
CA GLN A 33 2.80 13.52 -4.73
C GLN A 33 1.66 13.03 -3.84
N LEU A 34 0.94 13.96 -3.22
CA LEU A 34 -0.20 13.63 -2.38
C LEU A 34 -1.25 12.82 -3.13
N ALA A 35 -1.49 13.13 -4.40
CA ALA A 35 -2.45 12.39 -5.22
C ALA A 35 -2.06 10.91 -5.38
N GLU A 36 -0.78 10.62 -5.57
CA GLU A 36 -0.27 9.23 -5.62
C GLU A 36 -0.42 8.53 -4.28
N ALA A 37 -0.02 9.19 -3.20
CA ALA A 37 -0.14 8.65 -1.85
C ALA A 37 -1.59 8.33 -1.49
N LYS A 38 -2.53 9.16 -1.90
CA LYS A 38 -3.97 8.91 -1.68
C LYS A 38 -4.45 7.62 -2.34
N ILE A 39 -4.00 7.33 -3.57
CA ILE A 39 -4.37 6.07 -4.25
C ILE A 39 -3.77 4.87 -3.52
N LEU A 40 -2.52 4.96 -3.10
CA LEU A 40 -1.87 3.88 -2.35
C LEU A 40 -2.56 3.62 -1.01
N VAL A 41 -2.95 4.67 -0.30
CA VAL A 41 -3.70 4.55 0.96
C VAL A 41 -5.09 3.98 0.74
N ALA A 42 -5.75 4.33 -0.36
CA ALA A 42 -7.05 3.75 -0.71
C ALA A 42 -6.94 2.24 -0.95
N LEU A 43 -5.94 1.80 -1.70
CA LEU A 43 -5.68 0.37 -1.90
C LEU A 43 -5.33 -0.33 -0.59
N LEU A 44 -4.50 0.28 0.25
CA LEU A 44 -4.14 -0.20 1.56
C LEU A 44 -5.38 -0.42 2.45
N ALA A 45 -6.29 0.54 2.48
CA ALA A 45 -7.53 0.46 3.23
C ALA A 45 -8.41 -0.72 2.78
N LYS A 46 -8.49 -0.94 1.47
CA LYS A 46 -9.26 -2.04 0.89
C LYS A 46 -8.68 -3.40 1.24
N VAL A 47 -7.36 -3.54 1.24
CA VAL A 47 -6.70 -4.79 1.67
C VAL A 47 -6.93 -5.03 3.17
N ALA A 48 -6.67 -4.03 3.99
CA ALA A 48 -6.79 -4.14 5.45
C ALA A 48 -8.21 -4.48 5.91
N LYS A 49 -9.23 -3.99 5.19
CA LYS A 49 -10.64 -4.19 5.56
C LYS A 49 -11.32 -5.31 4.78
N SER A 50 -10.63 -6.01 3.89
CA SER A 50 -11.26 -6.95 2.95
C SER A 50 -11.99 -8.11 3.63
N ASP A 51 -11.60 -8.52 4.82
CA ASP A 51 -12.29 -9.52 5.62
C ASP A 51 -13.36 -8.94 6.59
N GLY A 52 -13.58 -7.63 6.52
CA GLY A 52 -14.55 -6.91 7.37
C GLY A 52 -13.99 -6.43 8.70
N HIS A 53 -12.74 -6.72 9.01
CA HIS A 53 -12.14 -6.42 10.31
C HIS A 53 -10.72 -5.87 10.16
N VAL A 54 -10.36 -4.89 10.99
CA VAL A 54 -9.00 -4.38 11.10
C VAL A 54 -8.55 -4.59 12.54
N SER A 55 -7.51 -5.40 12.73
CA SER A 55 -6.95 -5.65 14.07
C SER A 55 -6.18 -4.45 14.60
N GLU A 56 -5.89 -4.45 15.90
CA GLU A 56 -5.04 -3.42 16.51
C GLU A 56 -3.64 -3.39 15.90
N SER A 57 -3.08 -4.57 15.60
CA SER A 57 -1.77 -4.70 14.97
C SER A 57 -1.75 -4.11 13.57
N GLU A 58 -2.77 -4.37 12.77
CA GLU A 58 -2.94 -3.78 11.45
C GLU A 58 -3.13 -2.26 11.54
N ALA A 59 -3.95 -1.78 12.46
CA ALA A 59 -4.18 -0.35 12.66
C ALA A 59 -2.89 0.38 13.05
N ALA A 60 -2.08 -0.20 13.93
CA ALA A 60 -0.79 0.36 14.31
C ALA A 60 0.17 0.42 13.11
N MET A 61 0.23 -0.65 12.34
CA MET A 61 1.06 -0.73 11.12
C MET A 61 0.62 0.31 10.09
N ILE A 62 -0.67 0.46 9.86
CA ILE A 62 -1.23 1.45 8.94
C ILE A 62 -0.84 2.87 9.38
N SER A 63 -0.94 3.17 10.67
CA SER A 63 -0.53 4.48 11.20
C SER A 63 0.93 4.80 10.89
N GLU A 64 1.83 3.83 11.06
CA GLU A 64 3.25 4.01 10.73
C GLU A 64 3.48 4.17 9.22
N ILE A 65 2.73 3.44 8.40
CA ILE A 65 2.79 3.58 6.94
C ILE A 65 2.39 4.98 6.51
N LEU A 66 1.33 5.54 7.09
CA LEU A 66 0.89 6.90 6.79
C LEU A 66 1.98 7.92 7.17
N ASP A 67 2.62 7.73 8.31
CA ASP A 67 3.72 8.60 8.75
C ASP A 67 4.91 8.52 7.79
N ASP A 68 5.25 7.33 7.30
CA ASP A 68 6.32 7.14 6.32
C ASP A 68 5.99 7.78 4.98
N LEU A 69 4.76 7.65 4.50
CA LEU A 69 4.32 8.31 3.27
C LEU A 69 4.47 9.83 3.38
N VAL A 70 4.05 10.39 4.50
CA VAL A 70 4.16 11.83 4.77
C VAL A 70 5.63 12.26 4.74
N ARG A 71 6.53 11.50 5.35
CA ARG A 71 7.97 11.79 5.31
C ARG A 71 8.52 11.74 3.88
N GLN A 72 8.13 10.74 3.10
CA GLN A 72 8.57 10.62 1.70
C GLN A 72 8.08 11.77 0.83
N MET A 73 6.90 12.31 1.12
CA MET A 73 6.38 13.50 0.44
C MET A 73 7.08 14.79 0.87
N GLY A 74 7.83 14.75 1.97
CA GLY A 74 8.33 15.96 2.61
C GLY A 74 7.19 16.82 3.17
N GLY A 75 6.08 16.18 3.52
CA GLY A 75 4.88 16.81 4.03
C GLY A 75 4.85 16.92 5.55
N GLY A 76 3.74 17.41 6.06
CA GLY A 76 3.50 17.57 7.49
C GLY A 76 2.08 17.15 7.88
N GLU A 77 1.52 17.82 8.87
CA GLU A 77 0.22 17.46 9.46
C GLU A 77 -0.93 17.51 8.43
N ARG A 78 -0.88 18.47 7.51
CA ARG A 78 -1.90 18.61 6.46
C ARG A 78 -1.99 17.35 5.59
N GLU A 79 -0.86 16.86 5.13
CA GLU A 79 -0.77 15.65 4.30
C GLU A 79 -1.18 14.42 5.11
N ARG A 80 -0.76 14.34 6.36
CA ARG A 80 -1.13 13.26 7.28
C ARG A 80 -2.64 13.18 7.47
N GLU A 81 -3.30 14.29 7.76
CA GLU A 81 -4.76 14.34 7.94
C GLU A 81 -5.49 13.99 6.64
N ALA A 82 -4.98 14.42 5.49
CA ALA A 82 -5.54 14.06 4.20
C ALA A 82 -5.49 12.53 3.96
N LEU A 83 -4.37 11.89 4.27
CA LEU A 83 -4.22 10.44 4.12
C LEU A 83 -5.08 9.66 5.12
N LYS A 84 -5.19 10.12 6.36
CA LYS A 84 -6.09 9.53 7.36
C LYS A 84 -7.54 9.57 6.90
N LEU A 85 -7.96 10.68 6.31
CA LEU A 85 -9.32 10.82 5.79
C LEU A 85 -9.57 9.85 4.64
N VAL A 86 -8.63 9.71 3.70
CA VAL A 86 -8.73 8.73 2.61
C VAL A 86 -8.87 7.33 3.18
N TYR A 87 -8.03 6.95 4.12
CA TYR A 87 -8.11 5.63 4.76
C TYR A 87 -9.47 5.39 5.40
N LYS A 88 -9.96 6.36 6.17
CA LYS A 88 -11.26 6.28 6.86
C LYS A 88 -12.43 6.11 5.89
N LEU A 89 -12.40 6.81 4.77
CA LEU A 89 -13.46 6.73 3.76
C LEU A 89 -13.38 5.44 2.97
N GLU A 90 -12.19 5.06 2.53
CA GLU A 90 -11.97 3.93 1.62
C GLU A 90 -12.08 2.57 2.31
N LYS A 91 -11.82 2.46 3.60
CA LYS A 91 -12.04 1.21 4.33
C LYS A 91 -13.51 0.77 4.38
N GLU A 92 -14.44 1.70 4.19
CA GLU A 92 -15.87 1.41 4.12
C GLU A 92 -16.34 1.17 2.67
N ASN A 93 -15.48 1.41 1.69
CA ASN A 93 -15.76 1.18 0.27
C ASN A 93 -14.81 0.12 -0.29
N LEU A 94 -15.23 -1.14 -0.27
CA LEU A 94 -14.40 -2.26 -0.73
C LEU A 94 -14.55 -2.55 -2.22
N ALA A 95 -15.35 -1.76 -2.95
CA ALA A 95 -15.54 -1.89 -4.38
C ALA A 95 -14.40 -1.19 -5.16
N ASN A 96 -14.35 -1.46 -6.46
CA ASN A 96 -13.49 -0.75 -7.42
C ASN A 96 -11.99 -0.90 -7.17
N VAL A 97 -11.56 -2.01 -6.57
CA VAL A 97 -10.15 -2.28 -6.28
C VAL A 97 -9.34 -2.35 -7.58
N ARG A 98 -9.80 -3.14 -8.54
CA ARG A 98 -9.13 -3.31 -9.83
C ARG A 98 -9.01 -1.99 -10.60
N GLU A 99 -10.10 -1.26 -10.69
CA GLU A 99 -10.17 0.02 -11.40
C GLU A 99 -9.23 1.06 -10.78
N LEU A 100 -9.12 1.06 -9.47
CA LEU A 100 -8.21 1.95 -8.74
C LEU A 100 -6.74 1.58 -9.01
N ALA A 101 -6.42 0.30 -9.04
CA ALA A 101 -5.09 -0.20 -9.40
C ALA A 101 -4.75 0.11 -10.86
N GLU A 102 -5.71 -0.06 -11.78
CA GLU A 102 -5.55 0.31 -13.19
C GLU A 102 -5.27 1.81 -13.32
N LYS A 103 -6.02 2.66 -12.64
CA LYS A 103 -5.80 4.10 -12.62
C LYS A 103 -4.39 4.45 -12.15
N TYR A 104 -3.95 3.81 -11.07
CA TYR A 104 -2.58 3.98 -10.58
C TYR A 104 -1.55 3.59 -11.63
N ASN A 105 -1.72 2.42 -12.24
CA ASN A 105 -0.83 1.91 -13.28
C ASN A 105 -0.74 2.84 -14.49
N GLN A 106 -1.87 3.34 -14.95
CA GLN A 106 -1.94 4.23 -16.11
C GLN A 106 -1.36 5.61 -15.82
N THR A 107 -1.62 6.14 -14.64
CA THR A 107 -1.21 7.51 -14.26
C THR A 107 0.27 7.59 -13.94
N TYR A 108 0.78 6.64 -13.15
CA TYR A 108 2.14 6.71 -12.60
C TYR A 108 3.12 5.76 -13.29
N ARG A 109 2.63 4.82 -14.09
CA ARG A 109 3.43 3.87 -14.88
C ARG A 109 4.58 3.27 -14.07
N PRO A 110 4.28 2.61 -12.94
CA PRO A 110 5.31 2.06 -12.06
C PRO A 110 6.15 1.01 -12.78
N SER A 111 7.43 0.95 -12.43
CA SER A 111 8.31 -0.09 -12.95
C SER A 111 7.85 -1.48 -12.50
N PRO A 112 8.25 -2.57 -13.20
CA PRO A 112 7.94 -3.92 -12.75
C PRO A 112 8.41 -4.21 -11.31
N SER A 113 9.60 -3.74 -10.93
CA SER A 113 10.11 -3.87 -9.56
C SER A 113 9.21 -3.17 -8.53
N ARG A 114 8.72 -1.99 -8.87
CA ARG A 114 7.82 -1.21 -8.01
C ARG A 114 6.48 -1.91 -7.83
N LYS A 115 5.90 -2.43 -8.92
CA LYS A 115 4.65 -3.21 -8.88
C LYS A 115 4.79 -4.42 -7.97
N THR A 116 5.84 -5.21 -8.16
CA THR A 116 6.15 -6.39 -7.35
C THR A 116 6.33 -5.99 -5.87
N GLY A 117 7.07 -4.92 -5.62
CA GLY A 117 7.27 -4.40 -4.26
C GLY A 117 5.96 -4.00 -3.57
N LEU A 118 5.05 -3.35 -4.29
CA LEU A 118 3.72 -3.02 -3.77
C LEU A 118 2.92 -4.28 -3.40
N ILE A 119 2.96 -5.31 -4.24
CA ILE A 119 2.25 -6.56 -3.95
C ILE A 119 2.83 -7.25 -2.72
N TYR A 120 4.14 -7.33 -2.59
CA TYR A 120 4.77 -7.88 -1.38
C TYR A 120 4.39 -7.09 -0.14
N PHE A 121 4.31 -5.78 -0.26
CA PHE A 121 3.87 -4.91 0.82
C PHE A 121 2.43 -5.23 1.26
N PHE A 122 1.48 -5.35 0.33
CA PHE A 122 0.10 -5.72 0.65
C PHE A 122 -0.02 -7.14 1.20
N LEU A 123 0.79 -8.08 0.70
CA LEU A 123 0.85 -9.44 1.23
C LEU A 123 1.33 -9.44 2.69
N ASN A 124 2.36 -8.68 3.01
CA ASN A 124 2.86 -8.58 4.38
C ASN A 124 1.82 -7.98 5.32
N LEU A 125 1.09 -6.97 4.86
CA LEU A 125 -0.01 -6.41 5.65
C LEU A 125 -1.08 -7.47 5.94
N ALA A 126 -1.46 -8.23 4.93
CA ALA A 126 -2.47 -9.28 5.07
C ALA A 126 -2.03 -10.41 6.04
N TYR A 127 -0.74 -10.70 6.10
CA TYR A 127 -0.18 -11.74 6.98
C TYR A 127 0.06 -11.29 8.42
N VAL A 128 -0.08 -10.01 8.75
CA VAL A 128 0.24 -9.48 10.08
C VAL A 128 -0.56 -10.16 11.19
N ASP A 129 -1.76 -10.59 10.92
CA ASP A 129 -2.67 -10.97 11.99
C ASP A 129 -2.84 -12.47 12.20
N ARG A 130 -3.20 -13.29 11.26
CA ARG A 130 -3.42 -14.74 11.48
C ARG A 130 -3.54 -15.54 10.21
N GLY A 131 -2.93 -15.11 9.17
CA GLY A 131 -3.02 -15.81 7.92
C GLY A 131 -3.88 -15.06 6.91
N PHE A 132 -3.78 -15.54 5.75
CA PHE A 132 -4.21 -14.90 4.54
C PHE A 132 -5.65 -15.34 4.20
N SER A 133 -6.61 -14.51 4.47
CA SER A 133 -8.02 -14.82 4.21
C SER A 133 -8.32 -14.90 2.71
N ALA A 134 -9.39 -15.61 2.36
CA ALA A 134 -9.86 -15.68 0.97
C ALA A 134 -10.26 -14.29 0.45
N ALA A 135 -10.82 -13.42 1.30
CA ALA A 135 -11.18 -12.06 0.95
C ALA A 135 -9.95 -11.20 0.64
N GLU A 136 -8.92 -11.27 1.49
CA GLU A 136 -7.65 -10.56 1.27
C GLU A 136 -6.97 -11.04 -0.02
N ARG A 137 -6.96 -12.34 -0.25
CA ARG A 137 -6.43 -12.94 -1.48
C ARG A 137 -7.12 -12.41 -2.72
N ARG A 138 -8.44 -12.34 -2.71
CA ARG A 138 -9.21 -11.77 -3.83
C ARG A 138 -8.88 -10.30 -4.05
N THR A 139 -8.79 -9.52 -2.98
CA THR A 139 -8.46 -8.10 -3.07
C THR A 139 -7.08 -7.89 -3.68
N ILE A 140 -6.07 -8.62 -3.22
CA ILE A 140 -4.71 -8.53 -3.75
C ILE A 140 -4.65 -9.03 -5.19
N SER A 141 -5.39 -10.08 -5.54
CA SER A 141 -5.50 -10.55 -6.93
C SER A 141 -6.06 -9.46 -7.86
N GLN A 142 -7.08 -8.74 -7.42
CA GLN A 142 -7.64 -7.61 -8.18
C GLN A 142 -6.62 -6.47 -8.35
N ILE A 143 -5.80 -6.22 -7.36
CA ILE A 143 -4.71 -5.24 -7.45
C ILE A 143 -3.67 -5.69 -8.48
N CYS A 144 -3.28 -6.97 -8.44
CA CYS A 144 -2.37 -7.55 -9.44
C CYS A 144 -2.91 -7.39 -10.86
N ASP A 145 -4.18 -7.71 -11.06
CA ASP A 145 -4.85 -7.55 -12.37
C ASP A 145 -4.80 -6.09 -12.84
N GLY A 146 -5.14 -5.17 -11.96
CA GLY A 146 -5.12 -3.73 -12.27
C GLY A 146 -3.74 -3.20 -12.59
N LEU A 147 -2.71 -3.74 -11.94
CA LEU A 147 -1.31 -3.39 -12.20
C LEU A 147 -0.73 -4.09 -13.44
N GLY A 148 -1.48 -5.00 -14.05
CA GLY A 148 -1.02 -5.76 -15.22
C GLY A 148 0.10 -6.75 -14.90
N LEU A 149 0.09 -7.32 -13.69
CA LEU A 149 1.08 -8.32 -13.29
C LEU A 149 0.71 -9.72 -13.80
N PRO A 150 1.71 -10.56 -14.14
CA PRO A 150 1.47 -11.92 -14.61
C PRO A 150 0.75 -12.79 -13.56
N GLU A 151 -0.06 -13.74 -14.01
CA GLU A 151 -0.83 -14.64 -13.15
C GLU A 151 0.03 -15.41 -12.14
N HIS A 152 1.25 -15.79 -12.52
CA HIS A 152 2.13 -16.55 -11.63
C HIS A 152 2.56 -15.78 -10.36
N ILE A 153 2.42 -14.45 -10.36
CA ILE A 153 2.66 -13.64 -9.17
C ILE A 153 1.44 -13.62 -8.26
N GLN A 154 0.27 -13.92 -8.81
CA GLN A 154 -1.01 -13.90 -8.12
C GLN A 154 -1.27 -15.19 -7.32
N SER A 155 -0.56 -16.23 -7.62
CA SER A 155 -0.64 -17.50 -6.94
C SER A 155 0.36 -17.59 -5.77
#